data_c819a59f0e6825604d44257732424229
#
_entry.id   c819a59f0e6825604d44257732424229
#
_cell.length_a   1.000
_cell.length_b   1.000
_cell.length_c   1.000
_cell.angle_alpha   90.00
_cell.angle_beta   90.00
_cell.angle_gamma   90.00
#
_symmetry.space_group_name_H-M   'P 1'
#
loop_
_entity.id
_entity.type
_entity.pdbx_description
1 polymer ?
#
loop_
_entity_poly.entity_id
_entity_poly.type
_entity_poly.pdbx_seq_one_letter_code
_entity_poly.pdbx_strand_id
1 'polypeptide(L)'
;MPRRFPETANRKTLIFTPLMLTREEPPSPTGRFSAMIAAFMRSNRHRRSGRVLLAAILLLSTSCRKEDAATDHPRLTPNVVLRDITFHSAALNRDMPYRVVLPADLAAGRKMPVVYLLHGGGGGFRDWTNYSDVARFAEPGMILVMPEGAASYYTNAVDPPQDRYEDFIVNDLISDVESKLPVATGRSNRAIIGLSMGGFGAVKLALRHPDLFVFAGGLSSAIDVPRRPFSIKRLQQSRHYNAIFGSFGSSTRRDNDPFFLVRIVNPKTAPYFFLACGEQEGLLPANREFAAALSARHFRFEFHTVRGSHDWNQWNAWLPSLFRSLAEHMNTKELAIQKQP
;
A
#
# COMPACT_ATOMS: atom_id res chain seq x y z
N MET A 1 -56.02 26.57 -10.91
CA MET A 1 -55.52 27.89 -10.41
C MET A 1 -54.13 27.70 -9.88
N PRO A 2 -53.08 28.17 -10.54
CA PRO A 2 -51.73 28.09 -10.05
C PRO A 2 -51.35 29.37 -9.31
N ARG A 3 -50.72 29.23 -8.13
CA ARG A 3 -50.18 30.38 -7.37
C ARG A 3 -48.74 30.62 -7.83
N ARG A 4 -48.48 31.87 -8.23
CA ARG A 4 -47.18 32.46 -8.60
C ARG A 4 -46.35 32.74 -7.34
N PHE A 5 -45.04 32.49 -7.41
CA PHE A 5 -44.03 33.04 -6.48
C PHE A 5 -43.34 34.25 -7.13
N PRO A 6 -42.98 35.29 -6.37
CA PRO A 6 -42.28 36.44 -6.93
C PRO A 6 -40.76 36.24 -6.90
N GLU A 7 -40.12 36.61 -8.02
CA GLU A 7 -38.72 36.88 -8.22
C GLU A 7 -38.31 38.17 -7.51
N THR A 8 -37.24 38.15 -6.72
CA THR A 8 -36.44 39.36 -6.50
C THR A 8 -34.96 39.03 -6.50
N ALA A 9 -34.28 39.62 -7.46
CA ALA A 9 -32.86 39.65 -7.67
C ALA A 9 -32.10 40.42 -6.58
N ASN A 10 -30.91 40.00 -6.23
CA ASN A 10 -29.84 40.93 -5.88
C ASN A 10 -28.45 40.33 -6.18
N ARG A 11 -27.90 40.71 -7.36
CA ARG A 11 -26.48 40.47 -7.70
C ARG A 11 -25.65 41.56 -7.01
N LYS A 12 -24.78 41.19 -6.11
CA LYS A 12 -23.64 42.03 -5.71
C LYS A 12 -22.38 41.43 -6.31
N THR A 13 -21.88 42.11 -7.31
CA THR A 13 -20.57 41.93 -7.94
C THR A 13 -19.49 42.39 -6.95
N LEU A 14 -18.66 41.50 -6.43
CA LEU A 14 -17.45 41.83 -5.68
C LEU A 14 -16.27 41.78 -6.65
N ILE A 15 -15.68 42.95 -6.92
CA ILE A 15 -14.44 43.13 -7.67
C ILE A 15 -13.28 42.85 -6.70
N PHE A 16 -12.50 41.83 -6.96
CA PHE A 16 -11.25 41.58 -6.25
C PHE A 16 -10.07 42.12 -7.02
N THR A 17 -9.38 43.10 -6.44
CA THR A 17 -8.09 43.59 -6.88
C THR A 17 -7.00 42.66 -6.39
N PRO A 18 -6.05 42.18 -7.20
CA PRO A 18 -4.96 41.34 -6.71
C PRO A 18 -3.86 42.20 -6.06
N LEU A 19 -3.60 41.90 -4.79
CA LEU A 19 -2.44 42.42 -4.06
C LEU A 19 -1.21 41.59 -4.45
N MET A 20 -0.27 42.20 -5.17
CA MET A 20 1.06 41.61 -5.44
C MET A 20 1.89 41.60 -4.14
N LEU A 21 2.13 40.43 -3.60
CA LEU A 21 3.16 40.19 -2.58
C LEU A 21 4.35 39.53 -3.27
N THR A 22 5.45 40.29 -3.41
CA THR A 22 6.76 39.80 -3.81
C THR A 22 7.31 38.91 -2.69
N ARG A 23 7.45 37.62 -2.97
CA ARG A 23 8.17 36.67 -2.12
C ARG A 23 9.60 36.59 -2.66
N GLU A 24 10.57 37.00 -1.87
CA GLU A 24 11.98 36.69 -2.08
C GLU A 24 12.22 35.22 -1.74
N GLU A 25 12.73 34.44 -2.70
CA GLU A 25 13.17 33.06 -2.51
C GLU A 25 14.58 33.03 -1.91
N PRO A 26 14.86 32.14 -0.96
CA PRO A 26 16.23 31.94 -0.47
C PRO A 26 17.06 31.22 -1.54
N PRO A 27 18.38 31.52 -1.66
CA PRO A 27 19.24 30.97 -2.69
C PRO A 27 19.48 29.48 -2.53
N SER A 28 19.37 28.74 -3.65
CA SER A 28 19.57 27.31 -3.73
C SER A 28 21.02 26.87 -3.43
N PRO A 29 21.23 25.66 -2.86
CA PRO A 29 22.56 25.17 -2.46
C PRO A 29 23.50 24.79 -3.61
N THR A 30 23.10 24.90 -4.86
CA THR A 30 23.87 24.43 -6.02
C THR A 30 24.99 25.36 -6.49
N GLY A 31 25.02 26.61 -6.00
CA GLY A 31 26.03 27.61 -6.42
C GLY A 31 27.43 27.41 -5.85
N ARG A 32 27.64 26.65 -4.79
CA ARG A 32 28.95 26.47 -4.15
C ARG A 32 29.82 25.35 -4.73
N PHE A 33 29.25 24.40 -5.45
CA PHE A 33 30.00 23.27 -6.03
C PHE A 33 30.72 23.66 -7.36
N SER A 34 30.14 24.52 -8.18
CA SER A 34 30.74 24.93 -9.46
C SER A 34 31.97 25.83 -9.28
N ALA A 35 32.03 26.65 -8.23
CA ALA A 35 33.18 27.55 -7.97
C ALA A 35 34.40 26.77 -7.48
N MET A 36 34.23 25.65 -6.79
CA MET A 36 35.35 24.85 -6.27
C MET A 36 36.02 23.99 -7.36
N ILE A 37 35.29 23.55 -8.36
CA ILE A 37 35.84 22.80 -9.52
C ILE A 37 36.60 23.71 -10.46
N ALA A 38 36.15 24.96 -10.66
CA ALA A 38 36.86 25.92 -11.51
C ALA A 38 38.19 26.44 -10.89
N ALA A 39 38.31 26.51 -9.56
CA ALA A 39 39.53 26.83 -8.85
C ALA A 39 40.57 25.71 -8.89
N PHE A 40 40.13 24.45 -8.88
CA PHE A 40 41.00 23.27 -8.92
C PHE A 40 41.65 23.06 -10.32
N MET A 41 40.95 23.43 -11.40
CA MET A 41 41.45 23.27 -12.78
C MET A 41 42.49 24.31 -13.22
N ARG A 42 42.69 25.43 -12.49
CA ARG A 42 43.67 26.46 -12.84
C ARG A 42 45.06 26.29 -12.21
N SER A 43 45.20 25.35 -11.26
CA SER A 43 46.45 25.20 -10.49
C SER A 43 47.42 24.11 -10.97
N ASN A 44 47.06 23.24 -11.95
CA ASN A 44 47.93 22.15 -12.35
C ASN A 44 48.26 22.15 -13.86
N ARG A 45 49.11 23.08 -14.29
CA ARG A 45 50.02 22.93 -15.44
C ARG A 45 51.39 22.53 -14.91
N HIS A 46 51.67 21.28 -14.67
CA HIS A 46 52.95 20.61 -14.88
C HIS A 46 52.86 19.12 -14.53
N ARG A 47 52.98 18.32 -15.61
CA ARG A 47 53.57 16.98 -15.78
C ARG A 47 53.61 16.04 -14.56
N ARG A 48 53.05 14.91 -14.77
CA ARG A 48 53.37 13.48 -14.46
C ARG A 48 52.27 12.71 -13.72
N SER A 49 51.95 11.56 -14.36
CA SER A 49 51.33 10.36 -13.79
C SER A 49 49.82 10.24 -13.95
N GLY A 50 49.38 9.80 -15.13
CA GLY A 50 48.04 9.29 -15.40
C GLY A 50 47.66 8.02 -14.63
N ARG A 51 48.49 7.59 -13.65
CA ARG A 51 48.21 6.41 -12.81
C ARG A 51 47.55 6.74 -11.45
N VAL A 52 47.63 7.99 -10.99
CA VAL A 52 47.03 8.37 -9.72
C VAL A 52 45.58 8.78 -9.86
N LEU A 53 45.15 9.24 -11.04
CA LEU A 53 43.76 9.63 -11.28
C LEU A 53 42.83 8.42 -11.39
N LEU A 54 43.31 7.26 -11.88
CA LEU A 54 42.52 6.03 -11.99
C LEU A 54 42.29 5.39 -10.61
N ALA A 55 43.23 5.51 -9.67
CA ALA A 55 43.09 4.99 -8.30
C ALA A 55 42.11 5.79 -7.46
N ALA A 56 42.02 7.12 -7.68
CA ALA A 56 41.07 7.98 -6.95
C ALA A 56 39.60 7.75 -7.43
N ILE A 57 39.40 7.43 -8.70
CA ILE A 57 38.06 7.10 -9.23
C ILE A 57 37.61 5.71 -8.80
N LEU A 58 38.55 4.76 -8.64
CA LEU A 58 38.20 3.39 -8.15
C LEU A 58 37.90 3.36 -6.63
N LEU A 59 38.41 4.33 -5.85
CA LEU A 59 38.13 4.40 -4.41
C LEU A 59 36.78 5.09 -4.09
N LEU A 60 36.18 5.78 -5.06
CA LEU A 60 34.85 6.40 -4.90
C LEU A 60 33.70 5.48 -5.30
N SER A 61 33.98 4.31 -5.89
CA SER A 61 32.94 3.37 -6.35
C SER A 61 32.62 2.24 -5.36
N THR A 62 33.26 2.18 -4.19
CA THR A 62 32.99 1.13 -3.17
C THR A 62 32.32 1.64 -1.90
N SER A 63 31.75 2.84 -1.92
CA SER A 63 30.77 3.21 -0.91
C SER A 63 29.40 2.67 -1.36
N CYS A 64 29.24 1.36 -1.38
CA CYS A 64 27.93 0.77 -1.13
C CYS A 64 27.53 1.29 0.25
N ARG A 65 26.74 2.38 0.29
CA ARG A 65 25.87 2.61 1.43
C ARG A 65 25.07 1.31 1.55
N LYS A 66 25.43 0.45 2.50
CA LYS A 66 24.42 -0.35 3.18
C LYS A 66 23.39 0.70 3.60
N GLU A 67 22.22 0.69 2.97
CA GLU A 67 21.05 1.28 3.60
C GLU A 67 21.08 0.72 5.01
N ASP A 68 21.21 1.58 6.00
CA ASP A 68 21.00 1.20 7.39
C ASP A 68 19.63 0.54 7.41
N ALA A 69 19.61 -0.78 7.49
CA ALA A 69 18.36 -1.53 7.62
C ALA A 69 17.69 -0.91 8.85
N ALA A 70 16.58 -0.20 8.63
CA ALA A 70 15.87 0.47 9.69
C ALA A 70 15.73 -0.52 10.83
N THR A 71 16.25 -0.14 12.01
CA THR A 71 16.37 -1.06 13.15
C THR A 71 14.98 -1.65 13.40
N ASP A 72 14.87 -2.97 13.43
CA ASP A 72 13.58 -3.65 13.61
C ASP A 72 13.08 -3.43 15.05
N HIS A 73 11.95 -2.75 15.20
CA HIS A 73 11.35 -2.40 16.50
C HIS A 73 9.87 -2.81 16.53
N PRO A 74 9.55 -4.11 16.48
CA PRO A 74 8.17 -4.56 16.45
C PRO A 74 7.43 -4.22 17.75
N ARG A 75 6.25 -3.63 17.62
CA ARG A 75 5.33 -3.37 18.72
C ARG A 75 4.52 -4.63 19.00
N LEU A 76 4.99 -5.40 19.95
CA LEU A 76 4.37 -6.68 20.34
C LEU A 76 3.67 -6.55 21.68
N THR A 77 2.70 -7.42 21.91
CA THR A 77 2.10 -7.68 23.21
C THR A 77 2.69 -8.99 23.79
N PRO A 78 2.60 -9.22 25.11
CA PRO A 78 3.15 -10.44 25.72
C PRO A 78 2.51 -11.74 25.21
N ASN A 79 1.30 -11.67 24.66
CA ASN A 79 0.50 -12.83 24.28
C ASN A 79 0.64 -13.24 22.81
N VAL A 80 1.64 -12.68 22.12
CA VAL A 80 1.91 -13.02 20.71
C VAL A 80 3.34 -13.44 20.48
N VAL A 81 3.56 -14.23 19.43
CA VAL A 81 4.89 -14.62 18.93
C VAL A 81 5.06 -14.04 17.53
N LEU A 82 6.25 -13.49 17.29
CA LEU A 82 6.65 -13.01 15.96
C LEU A 82 7.67 -13.95 15.35
N ARG A 83 7.52 -14.23 14.06
CA ARG A 83 8.49 -15.00 13.25
C ARG A 83 8.68 -14.34 11.90
N ASP A 84 9.91 -14.23 11.45
CA ASP A 84 10.25 -13.92 10.06
C ASP A 84 10.56 -15.24 9.34
N ILE A 85 9.89 -15.48 8.24
CA ILE A 85 10.00 -16.70 7.43
C ILE A 85 10.46 -16.30 6.05
N THR A 86 11.41 -17.04 5.48
CA THR A 86 11.83 -16.90 4.09
C THR A 86 11.53 -18.20 3.35
N PHE A 87 11.02 -18.09 2.12
CA PHE A 87 10.75 -19.23 1.27
C PHE A 87 11.01 -18.88 -0.20
N HIS A 88 11.28 -19.89 -1.02
CA HIS A 88 11.47 -19.70 -2.45
C HIS A 88 10.13 -19.53 -3.16
N SER A 89 9.91 -18.37 -3.79
CA SER A 89 8.75 -18.12 -4.63
C SER A 89 9.03 -18.55 -6.08
N ALA A 90 8.22 -19.44 -6.60
CA ALA A 90 8.29 -19.87 -8.00
C ALA A 90 7.88 -18.72 -8.95
N ALA A 91 6.88 -17.92 -8.57
CA ALA A 91 6.40 -16.80 -9.36
C ALA A 91 7.44 -15.69 -9.52
N LEU A 92 8.31 -15.49 -8.52
CA LEU A 92 9.36 -14.46 -8.51
C LEU A 92 10.76 -15.03 -8.76
N ASN A 93 10.90 -16.37 -8.77
CA ASN A 93 12.16 -17.10 -8.92
C ASN A 93 13.27 -16.58 -7.96
N ARG A 94 12.90 -16.32 -6.71
CA ARG A 94 13.81 -15.89 -5.65
C ARG A 94 13.22 -16.12 -4.27
N ASP A 95 14.08 -16.05 -3.27
CA ASP A 95 13.68 -16.14 -1.87
C ASP A 95 12.97 -14.87 -1.44
N MET A 96 11.79 -15.04 -0.84
CA MET A 96 10.91 -13.96 -0.41
C MET A 96 10.62 -14.07 1.09
N PRO A 97 10.85 -12.97 1.85
CA PRO A 97 10.50 -12.96 3.27
C PRO A 97 9.03 -12.58 3.48
N TYR A 98 8.48 -13.10 4.57
CA TYR A 98 7.27 -12.59 5.18
C TYR A 98 7.35 -12.69 6.71
N ARG A 99 6.68 -11.77 7.38
CA ARG A 99 6.54 -11.76 8.85
C ARG A 99 5.23 -12.38 9.25
N VAL A 100 5.25 -13.12 10.37
CA VAL A 100 4.07 -13.72 10.98
C VAL A 100 3.93 -13.27 12.42
N VAL A 101 2.72 -12.88 12.81
CA VAL A 101 2.33 -12.73 14.22
C VAL A 101 1.20 -13.70 14.50
N LEU A 102 1.36 -14.48 15.57
CA LEU A 102 0.41 -15.50 16.00
C LEU A 102 0.28 -15.49 17.52
N PRO A 103 -0.85 -15.98 18.10
CA PRO A 103 -0.98 -16.13 19.55
C PRO A 103 0.14 -16.97 20.14
N ALA A 104 0.62 -16.58 21.33
CA ALA A 104 1.66 -17.34 22.04
C ALA A 104 1.12 -18.68 22.57
N ASP A 105 -0.14 -18.69 23.02
CA ASP A 105 -0.82 -19.88 23.55
C ASP A 105 -1.67 -20.54 22.47
N LEU A 106 -1.04 -21.44 21.73
CA LEU A 106 -1.66 -22.20 20.66
C LEU A 106 -2.00 -23.62 21.14
N ALA A 107 -3.28 -23.89 21.36
CA ALA A 107 -3.73 -25.25 21.61
C ALA A 107 -3.36 -26.18 20.45
N ALA A 108 -2.80 -27.35 20.76
CA ALA A 108 -2.38 -28.32 19.76
C ALA A 108 -3.55 -28.70 18.83
N GLY A 109 -3.32 -28.66 17.51
CA GLY A 109 -4.32 -28.99 16.49
C GLY A 109 -5.34 -27.90 16.17
N ARG A 110 -5.36 -26.77 16.88
CA ARG A 110 -6.26 -25.65 16.57
C ARG A 110 -5.82 -24.96 15.29
N LYS A 111 -6.74 -24.79 14.35
CA LYS A 111 -6.56 -24.02 13.11
C LYS A 111 -7.19 -22.66 13.26
N MET A 112 -6.52 -21.59 12.79
CA MET A 112 -6.96 -20.21 12.94
C MET A 112 -7.14 -19.50 11.60
N PRO A 113 -8.05 -18.52 11.52
CA PRO A 113 -8.16 -17.65 10.37
C PRO A 113 -6.87 -16.86 10.15
N VAL A 114 -6.61 -16.48 8.90
CA VAL A 114 -5.41 -15.74 8.49
C VAL A 114 -5.77 -14.41 7.83
N VAL A 115 -5.00 -13.38 8.17
CA VAL A 115 -5.10 -12.04 7.59
C VAL A 115 -3.78 -11.67 6.94
N TYR A 116 -3.80 -11.46 5.64
CA TYR A 116 -2.65 -10.97 4.88
C TYR A 116 -2.63 -9.44 4.93
N LEU A 117 -1.53 -8.84 5.40
CA LEU A 117 -1.36 -7.40 5.61
C LEU A 117 -0.33 -6.84 4.63
N LEU A 118 -0.77 -6.12 3.61
CA LEU A 118 0.05 -5.59 2.55
C LEU A 118 0.58 -4.19 2.89
N HIS A 119 1.91 -3.99 2.82
CA HIS A 119 2.55 -2.71 3.11
C HIS A 119 2.36 -1.67 2.00
N GLY A 120 2.67 -0.41 2.28
CA GLY A 120 2.63 0.70 1.34
C GLY A 120 3.85 0.81 0.45
N GLY A 121 3.82 1.70 -0.53
CA GLY A 121 4.97 1.97 -1.39
C GLY A 121 6.15 2.54 -0.59
N GLY A 122 7.35 2.03 -0.86
CA GLY A 122 8.58 2.40 -0.14
C GLY A 122 8.75 1.74 1.23
N GLY A 123 7.79 0.89 1.63
CA GLY A 123 7.86 0.10 2.85
C GLY A 123 8.30 -1.35 2.60
N GLY A 124 8.11 -2.20 3.63
CA GLY A 124 8.46 -3.62 3.58
C GLY A 124 7.64 -4.47 4.56
N PHE A 125 7.92 -5.76 4.58
CA PHE A 125 7.18 -6.77 5.35
C PHE A 125 7.19 -6.55 6.88
N ARG A 126 8.03 -5.66 7.41
CA ARG A 126 8.16 -5.34 8.84
C ARG A 126 7.31 -4.15 9.28
N ASP A 127 6.83 -3.34 8.34
CA ASP A 127 6.24 -2.03 8.63
C ASP A 127 5.03 -2.11 9.56
N TRP A 128 4.13 -3.04 9.30
CA TRP A 128 2.92 -3.18 10.10
C TRP A 128 3.22 -3.37 11.59
N THR A 129 4.21 -4.17 11.92
CA THR A 129 4.60 -4.39 13.34
C THR A 129 5.46 -3.26 13.90
N ASN A 130 6.26 -2.59 13.07
CA ASN A 130 7.14 -1.53 13.54
C ASN A 130 6.41 -0.21 13.78
N TYR A 131 5.36 0.07 12.99
CA TYR A 131 4.70 1.38 13.02
C TYR A 131 3.26 1.35 13.51
N SER A 132 2.70 0.19 13.81
CA SER A 132 1.33 0.06 14.33
C SER A 132 1.21 -0.98 15.44
N ASP A 133 0.09 -0.92 16.16
CA ASP A 133 -0.22 -1.87 17.24
C ASP A 133 -0.97 -3.11 16.70
N VAL A 134 -0.74 -3.47 15.43
CA VAL A 134 -1.47 -4.54 14.75
C VAL A 134 -1.32 -5.89 15.41
N ALA A 135 -0.18 -6.16 16.06
CA ALA A 135 0.13 -7.43 16.69
C ALA A 135 -0.91 -7.86 17.74
N ARG A 136 -1.52 -6.91 18.47
CA ARG A 136 -2.57 -7.20 19.47
C ARG A 136 -3.80 -7.88 18.89
N PHE A 137 -4.07 -7.71 17.60
CA PHE A 137 -5.21 -8.32 16.95
C PHE A 137 -5.00 -9.81 16.61
N ALA A 138 -3.79 -10.32 16.80
CA ALA A 138 -3.54 -11.76 16.73
C ALA A 138 -4.00 -12.50 18.01
N GLU A 139 -3.99 -11.83 19.17
CA GLU A 139 -4.29 -12.46 20.49
C GLU A 139 -5.64 -13.20 20.53
N PRO A 140 -6.74 -12.67 19.94
CA PRO A 140 -8.03 -13.36 19.99
C PRO A 140 -8.09 -14.66 19.18
N GLY A 141 -7.04 -15.02 18.47
CA GLY A 141 -6.97 -16.28 17.74
C GLY A 141 -6.98 -16.14 16.22
N MET A 142 -6.20 -15.20 15.66
CA MET A 142 -5.93 -15.13 14.23
C MET A 142 -4.43 -15.06 13.95
N ILE A 143 -4.04 -15.42 12.76
CA ILE A 143 -2.65 -15.32 12.28
C ILE A 143 -2.55 -14.13 11.34
N LEU A 144 -1.59 -13.22 11.60
CA LEU A 144 -1.30 -12.08 10.73
C LEU A 144 -0.06 -12.40 9.89
N VAL A 145 -0.14 -12.23 8.59
CA VAL A 145 0.93 -12.51 7.63
C VAL A 145 1.25 -11.26 6.84
N MET A 146 2.48 -10.80 6.89
CA MET A 146 2.96 -9.56 6.28
C MET A 146 4.04 -9.88 5.25
N PRO A 147 3.69 -10.03 3.95
CA PRO A 147 4.67 -10.33 2.90
C PRO A 147 5.47 -9.11 2.47
N GLU A 148 6.68 -9.36 1.96
CA GLU A 148 7.41 -8.38 1.16
C GLU A 148 6.72 -8.19 -0.20
N GLY A 149 6.51 -6.96 -0.60
CA GLY A 149 5.80 -6.61 -1.83
C GLY A 149 6.56 -5.66 -2.74
N ALA A 150 7.74 -5.18 -2.32
CA ALA A 150 8.51 -4.15 -3.02
C ALA A 150 7.62 -2.97 -3.49
N ALA A 151 7.95 -2.35 -4.62
CA ALA A 151 7.13 -1.30 -5.23
C ALA A 151 6.20 -1.83 -6.35
N SER A 152 5.71 -3.07 -6.21
CA SER A 152 5.05 -3.85 -7.26
C SER A 152 3.57 -3.54 -7.48
N TYR A 153 2.92 -2.80 -6.58
CA TYR A 153 1.46 -2.71 -6.55
C TYR A 153 0.77 -4.08 -6.50
N TYR A 154 1.49 -5.13 -6.01
CA TYR A 154 1.00 -6.51 -5.92
C TYR A 154 0.39 -7.00 -7.25
N THR A 155 1.08 -6.68 -8.35
CA THR A 155 0.63 -6.90 -9.73
C THR A 155 1.71 -7.65 -10.51
N ASN A 156 1.31 -8.53 -11.41
CA ASN A 156 2.22 -9.15 -12.36
C ASN A 156 2.68 -8.10 -13.37
N ALA A 157 3.96 -7.73 -13.31
CA ALA A 157 4.52 -6.66 -14.12
C ALA A 157 4.60 -7.03 -15.61
N VAL A 158 4.46 -6.04 -16.48
CA VAL A 158 4.53 -6.21 -17.95
C VAL A 158 5.96 -6.20 -18.43
N ASP A 159 6.77 -5.24 -17.96
CA ASP A 159 8.16 -5.10 -18.39
C ASP A 159 9.11 -6.02 -17.59
N PRO A 160 10.24 -6.41 -18.17
CA PRO A 160 11.27 -7.16 -17.47
C PRO A 160 11.70 -6.49 -16.16
N PRO A 161 11.97 -7.30 -15.12
CA PRO A 161 12.08 -8.75 -15.08
C PRO A 161 10.75 -9.53 -15.10
N GLN A 162 9.62 -8.86 -15.35
CA GLN A 162 8.26 -9.43 -15.35
C GLN A 162 7.90 -10.12 -14.01
N ASP A 163 8.26 -9.47 -12.91
CA ASP A 163 7.96 -9.94 -11.56
C ASP A 163 6.47 -10.18 -11.37
N ARG A 164 6.10 -11.39 -10.96
CA ARG A 164 4.72 -11.87 -10.85
C ARG A 164 4.21 -11.76 -9.41
N TYR A 165 4.13 -10.55 -8.87
CA TYR A 165 3.75 -10.32 -7.47
C TYR A 165 2.29 -10.67 -7.14
N GLU A 166 1.37 -10.63 -8.10
CA GLU A 166 0.02 -11.16 -7.90
C GLU A 166 0.06 -12.66 -7.64
N ASP A 167 0.73 -13.41 -8.52
CA ASP A 167 0.85 -14.87 -8.39
C ASP A 167 1.63 -15.26 -7.13
N PHE A 168 2.65 -14.49 -6.79
CA PHE A 168 3.36 -14.67 -5.51
C PHE A 168 2.40 -14.60 -4.32
N ILE A 169 1.51 -13.61 -4.25
CA ILE A 169 0.57 -13.48 -3.14
C ILE A 169 -0.50 -14.58 -3.16
N VAL A 170 -1.15 -14.80 -4.31
CA VAL A 170 -2.35 -15.65 -4.36
C VAL A 170 -2.05 -17.14 -4.48
N ASN A 171 -0.87 -17.51 -4.96
CA ASN A 171 -0.47 -18.91 -5.12
C ASN A 171 0.64 -19.29 -4.14
N ASP A 172 1.83 -18.69 -4.28
CA ASP A 172 3.02 -19.13 -3.55
C ASP A 172 2.91 -18.88 -2.04
N LEU A 173 2.60 -17.64 -1.66
CA LEU A 173 2.50 -17.26 -0.25
C LEU A 173 1.36 -17.98 0.46
N ILE A 174 0.16 -18.03 -0.13
CA ILE A 174 -0.98 -18.74 0.47
C ILE A 174 -0.61 -20.22 0.69
N SER A 175 -0.02 -20.87 -0.30
CA SER A 175 0.40 -22.27 -0.20
C SER A 175 1.47 -22.49 0.87
N ASP A 176 2.49 -21.62 0.94
CA ASP A 176 3.56 -21.71 1.94
C ASP A 176 3.02 -21.52 3.37
N VAL A 177 2.17 -20.51 3.56
CA VAL A 177 1.50 -20.23 4.84
C VAL A 177 0.63 -21.40 5.30
N GLU A 178 -0.18 -21.98 4.41
CA GLU A 178 -1.06 -23.11 4.72
C GLU A 178 -0.27 -24.40 5.02
N SER A 179 0.91 -24.55 4.44
CA SER A 179 1.76 -25.72 4.70
C SER A 179 2.55 -25.65 6.01
N LYS A 180 2.93 -24.43 6.46
CA LYS A 180 3.85 -24.21 7.60
C LYS A 180 3.15 -23.78 8.88
N LEU A 181 1.96 -23.17 8.77
CA LEU A 181 1.30 -22.53 9.91
C LEU A 181 -0.06 -23.19 10.20
N PRO A 182 -0.54 -23.13 11.44
CA PRO A 182 -1.82 -23.73 11.83
C PRO A 182 -3.00 -22.87 11.38
N VAL A 183 -3.11 -22.58 10.08
CA VAL A 183 -4.19 -21.80 9.50
C VAL A 183 -5.36 -22.67 9.06
N ALA A 184 -6.57 -22.15 9.26
CA ALA A 184 -7.77 -22.72 8.66
C ALA A 184 -7.83 -22.32 7.19
N THR A 185 -7.94 -23.30 6.31
CA THR A 185 -7.98 -23.09 4.86
C THR A 185 -9.35 -22.64 4.37
N GLY A 186 -9.39 -22.18 3.13
CA GLY A 186 -10.64 -21.77 2.47
C GLY A 186 -10.99 -20.29 2.69
N ARG A 187 -11.85 -19.81 1.79
CA ARG A 187 -12.24 -18.41 1.66
C ARG A 187 -12.75 -17.77 2.95
N SER A 188 -13.60 -18.47 3.70
CA SER A 188 -14.23 -17.96 4.94
C SER A 188 -13.22 -17.66 6.06
N ASN A 189 -12.01 -18.18 5.94
CA ASN A 189 -10.95 -18.05 6.93
C ASN A 189 -9.80 -17.16 6.44
N ARG A 190 -9.94 -16.53 5.28
CA ARG A 190 -8.91 -15.68 4.67
C ARG A 190 -9.38 -14.24 4.46
N ALA A 191 -8.60 -13.27 4.93
CA ALA A 191 -8.78 -11.87 4.66
C ALA A 191 -7.50 -11.25 4.10
N ILE A 192 -7.65 -10.15 3.35
CA ILE A 192 -6.54 -9.38 2.82
C ILE A 192 -6.76 -7.89 3.12
N ILE A 193 -5.77 -7.24 3.71
CA ILE A 193 -5.84 -5.85 4.14
C ILE A 193 -4.55 -5.15 3.68
N GLY A 194 -4.63 -3.88 3.38
CA GLY A 194 -3.43 -3.13 3.06
C GLY A 194 -3.64 -1.61 3.17
N LEU A 195 -2.53 -0.89 3.11
CA LEU A 195 -2.53 0.57 3.13
C LEU A 195 -1.85 1.14 1.88
N SER A 196 -2.32 2.28 1.39
CA SER A 196 -1.72 2.97 0.24
C SER A 196 -1.60 2.06 -1.00
N MET A 197 -0.38 1.74 -1.43
CA MET A 197 -0.10 0.73 -2.45
C MET A 197 -0.69 -0.64 -2.07
N GLY A 198 -0.52 -1.06 -0.81
CA GLY A 198 -1.09 -2.30 -0.30
C GLY A 198 -2.61 -2.28 -0.24
N GLY A 199 -3.21 -1.12 0.03
CA GLY A 199 -4.66 -0.93 -0.02
C GLY A 199 -5.22 -1.14 -1.44
N PHE A 200 -4.53 -0.61 -2.46
CA PHE A 200 -4.81 -0.94 -3.85
C PHE A 200 -4.68 -2.44 -4.10
N GLY A 201 -3.54 -3.04 -3.67
CA GLY A 201 -3.28 -4.47 -3.84
C GLY A 201 -4.37 -5.33 -3.22
N ALA A 202 -4.75 -5.06 -1.96
CA ALA A 202 -5.77 -5.82 -1.24
C ALA A 202 -7.14 -5.77 -1.96
N VAL A 203 -7.59 -4.58 -2.35
CA VAL A 203 -8.87 -4.40 -3.06
C VAL A 203 -8.83 -5.06 -4.45
N LYS A 204 -7.75 -4.85 -5.22
CA LYS A 204 -7.59 -5.42 -6.55
C LYS A 204 -7.57 -6.95 -6.50
N LEU A 205 -6.75 -7.53 -5.62
CA LEU A 205 -6.63 -9.00 -5.50
C LEU A 205 -7.95 -9.63 -5.05
N ALA A 206 -8.66 -9.01 -4.12
CA ALA A 206 -9.96 -9.48 -3.67
C ALA A 206 -11.04 -9.44 -4.75
N LEU A 207 -11.00 -8.47 -5.66
CA LEU A 207 -11.89 -8.40 -6.82
C LEU A 207 -11.51 -9.41 -7.91
N ARG A 208 -10.22 -9.65 -8.14
CA ARG A 208 -9.75 -10.61 -9.15
C ARG A 208 -9.89 -12.06 -8.72
N HIS A 209 -9.80 -12.32 -7.41
CA HIS A 209 -9.85 -13.64 -6.79
C HIS A 209 -10.93 -13.68 -5.69
N PRO A 210 -12.22 -13.48 -6.03
CA PRO A 210 -13.29 -13.39 -5.03
C PRO A 210 -13.56 -14.71 -4.30
N ASP A 211 -13.03 -15.81 -4.81
CA ASP A 211 -13.05 -17.15 -4.21
C ASP A 211 -11.97 -17.35 -3.12
N LEU A 212 -10.95 -16.49 -3.07
CA LEU A 212 -9.86 -16.62 -2.10
C LEU A 212 -10.13 -15.92 -0.77
N PHE A 213 -10.82 -14.77 -0.78
CA PHE A 213 -10.96 -13.91 0.39
C PHE A 213 -12.44 -13.64 0.71
N VAL A 214 -12.78 -13.64 2.01
CA VAL A 214 -14.11 -13.24 2.48
C VAL A 214 -14.20 -11.75 2.78
N PHE A 215 -13.05 -11.12 3.11
CA PHE A 215 -12.93 -9.74 3.52
C PHE A 215 -11.71 -9.07 2.88
N ALA A 216 -11.86 -7.81 2.48
CA ALA A 216 -10.77 -6.98 1.98
C ALA A 216 -10.80 -5.60 2.64
N GLY A 217 -9.65 -5.18 3.21
CA GLY A 217 -9.47 -3.87 3.82
C GLY A 217 -8.54 -2.98 3.00
N GLY A 218 -8.98 -1.77 2.66
CA GLY A 218 -8.18 -0.77 1.95
C GLY A 218 -8.07 0.54 2.73
N LEU A 219 -6.90 0.81 3.33
CA LEU A 219 -6.64 2.05 4.05
C LEU A 219 -5.88 3.03 3.12
N SER A 220 -6.44 4.23 2.91
CA SER A 220 -5.83 5.27 2.07
C SER A 220 -5.35 4.72 0.72
N SER A 221 -6.19 3.92 0.06
CA SER A 221 -5.81 3.13 -1.11
C SER A 221 -5.41 4.00 -2.29
N ALA A 222 -4.28 3.67 -2.95
CA ALA A 222 -3.89 4.27 -4.23
C ALA A 222 -4.74 3.71 -5.39
N ILE A 223 -6.07 3.76 -5.22
CA ILE A 223 -7.05 2.97 -5.97
C ILE A 223 -7.15 3.31 -7.46
N ASP A 224 -6.75 4.52 -7.83
CA ASP A 224 -6.82 5.06 -9.19
C ASP A 224 -5.53 4.89 -10.01
N VAL A 225 -4.49 4.24 -9.46
CA VAL A 225 -3.17 4.17 -10.10
C VAL A 225 -3.23 3.65 -11.54
N PRO A 226 -3.96 2.58 -11.89
CA PRO A 226 -4.06 2.13 -13.29
C PRO A 226 -4.71 3.15 -14.22
N ARG A 227 -5.49 4.09 -13.69
CA ARG A 227 -6.21 5.13 -14.45
C ARG A 227 -5.39 6.40 -14.65
N ARG A 228 -4.23 6.54 -13.97
CA ARG A 228 -3.38 7.74 -14.07
C ARG A 228 -2.70 7.82 -15.43
N PRO A 229 -2.88 8.92 -16.18
CA PRO A 229 -2.24 9.09 -17.48
C PRO A 229 -0.74 9.29 -17.33
N PHE A 230 0.00 9.10 -18.42
CA PHE A 230 1.42 9.43 -18.48
C PHE A 230 1.64 10.93 -18.27
N SER A 231 2.59 11.29 -17.42
CA SER A 231 2.91 12.68 -17.09
C SER A 231 4.42 12.91 -17.16
N ILE A 232 4.84 13.86 -18.00
CA ILE A 232 6.24 14.26 -18.10
C ILE A 232 6.72 14.90 -16.78
N LYS A 233 5.85 15.63 -16.08
CA LYS A 233 6.15 16.22 -14.77
C LYS A 233 6.45 15.17 -13.70
N ARG A 234 5.95 13.93 -13.88
CA ARG A 234 6.16 12.77 -12.99
C ARG A 234 6.73 11.60 -13.79
N LEU A 235 7.77 11.85 -14.55
CA LEU A 235 8.31 10.91 -15.53
C LEU A 235 8.71 9.57 -14.92
N GLN A 236 9.45 9.56 -13.81
CA GLN A 236 9.88 8.34 -13.14
C GLN A 236 8.68 7.50 -12.67
N GLN A 237 7.70 8.14 -12.04
CA GLN A 237 6.48 7.49 -11.59
C GLN A 237 5.65 6.94 -12.75
N SER A 238 5.54 7.70 -13.84
CA SER A 238 4.82 7.26 -15.04
C SER A 238 5.50 6.07 -15.72
N ARG A 239 6.84 6.05 -15.78
CA ARG A 239 7.61 4.91 -16.28
C ARG A 239 7.40 3.69 -15.40
N HIS A 240 7.45 3.86 -14.08
CA HIS A 240 7.21 2.78 -13.13
C HIS A 240 5.80 2.18 -13.30
N TYR A 241 4.77 3.02 -13.43
CA TYR A 241 3.41 2.53 -13.69
C TYR A 241 3.27 1.81 -15.03
N ASN A 242 3.98 2.30 -16.08
CA ASN A 242 3.98 1.60 -17.35
C ASN A 242 4.68 0.25 -17.28
N ALA A 243 5.77 0.14 -16.53
CA ALA A 243 6.48 -1.13 -16.35
C ALA A 243 5.62 -2.18 -15.64
N ILE A 244 4.80 -1.76 -14.69
CA ILE A 244 3.90 -2.66 -13.94
C ILE A 244 2.63 -2.95 -14.73
N PHE A 245 1.91 -1.92 -15.17
CA PHE A 245 0.55 -2.04 -15.71
C PHE A 245 0.48 -2.00 -17.25
N GLY A 246 1.60 -1.77 -17.92
CA GLY A 246 1.62 -1.48 -19.36
C GLY A 246 1.29 -0.02 -19.68
N SER A 247 1.29 0.31 -20.98
CA SER A 247 0.96 1.65 -21.47
C SER A 247 -0.47 2.06 -21.11
N PHE A 248 -0.71 3.35 -21.03
CA PHE A 248 -2.06 3.88 -20.77
C PHE A 248 -3.05 3.37 -21.83
N GLY A 249 -4.20 2.84 -21.37
CA GLY A 249 -5.21 2.23 -22.23
C GLY A 249 -4.98 0.76 -22.61
N SER A 250 -3.89 0.12 -22.16
CA SER A 250 -3.66 -1.31 -22.40
C SER A 250 -4.69 -2.20 -21.68
N SER A 251 -4.87 -3.43 -22.20
CA SER A 251 -5.72 -4.44 -21.55
C SER A 251 -5.21 -4.76 -20.14
N THR A 252 -3.90 -4.90 -19.96
CA THR A 252 -3.28 -5.18 -18.65
C THR A 252 -3.62 -4.10 -17.63
N ARG A 253 -3.56 -2.81 -18.02
CA ARG A 253 -3.98 -1.72 -17.12
C ARG A 253 -5.44 -1.83 -16.73
N ARG A 254 -6.31 -2.04 -17.71
CA ARG A 254 -7.76 -2.20 -17.50
C ARG A 254 -8.05 -3.38 -16.59
N ASP A 255 -7.41 -4.52 -16.82
CA ASP A 255 -7.65 -5.77 -16.08
C ASP A 255 -7.12 -5.71 -14.63
N ASN A 256 -6.29 -4.71 -14.30
CA ASN A 256 -5.84 -4.36 -12.96
C ASN A 256 -6.50 -3.09 -12.39
N ASP A 257 -7.49 -2.53 -13.07
CA ASP A 257 -8.22 -1.35 -12.60
C ASP A 257 -9.40 -1.75 -11.70
N PRO A 258 -9.39 -1.43 -10.39
CA PRO A 258 -10.48 -1.76 -9.49
C PRO A 258 -11.84 -1.23 -9.94
N PHE A 259 -11.90 -0.08 -10.60
CA PHE A 259 -13.14 0.47 -11.12
C PHE A 259 -13.69 -0.33 -12.31
N PHE A 260 -12.82 -0.92 -13.11
CA PHE A 260 -13.24 -1.85 -14.16
C PHE A 260 -13.71 -3.17 -13.55
N LEU A 261 -12.95 -3.70 -12.59
CA LEU A 261 -13.28 -4.96 -11.91
C LEU A 261 -14.64 -4.92 -11.21
N VAL A 262 -14.97 -3.82 -10.54
CA VAL A 262 -16.31 -3.62 -9.92
C VAL A 262 -17.45 -3.76 -10.95
N ARG A 263 -17.21 -3.42 -12.22
CA ARG A 263 -18.22 -3.52 -13.28
C ARG A 263 -18.50 -4.95 -13.72
N ILE A 264 -17.52 -5.84 -13.61
CA ILE A 264 -17.59 -7.21 -14.13
C ILE A 264 -17.75 -8.28 -13.05
N VAL A 265 -17.27 -8.01 -11.82
CA VAL A 265 -17.37 -8.96 -10.70
C VAL A 265 -18.82 -9.02 -10.18
N ASN A 266 -19.26 -10.22 -9.83
CA ASN A 266 -20.58 -10.42 -9.23
C ASN A 266 -20.57 -9.95 -7.76
N PRO A 267 -21.35 -8.93 -7.38
CA PRO A 267 -21.36 -8.41 -6.01
C PRO A 267 -21.84 -9.41 -4.96
N LYS A 268 -22.62 -10.43 -5.34
CA LYS A 268 -23.13 -11.47 -4.41
C LYS A 268 -22.03 -12.41 -3.94
N THR A 269 -21.01 -12.64 -4.78
CA THR A 269 -19.87 -13.52 -4.46
C THR A 269 -18.61 -12.76 -4.05
N ALA A 270 -18.62 -11.45 -4.20
CA ALA A 270 -17.50 -10.60 -3.82
C ALA A 270 -17.26 -10.63 -2.30
N PRO A 271 -16.02 -10.35 -1.85
CA PRO A 271 -15.71 -10.11 -0.45
C PRO A 271 -16.50 -8.93 0.13
N TYR A 272 -16.52 -8.83 1.46
CA TYR A 272 -16.90 -7.59 2.12
C TYR A 272 -15.71 -6.61 2.07
N PHE A 273 -15.99 -5.33 1.80
CA PHE A 273 -14.94 -4.32 1.71
C PHE A 273 -15.02 -3.33 2.88
N PHE A 274 -13.92 -3.17 3.61
CA PHE A 274 -13.70 -2.06 4.53
C PHE A 274 -12.77 -1.05 3.88
N LEU A 275 -13.24 0.17 3.66
CA LEU A 275 -12.45 1.24 3.05
C LEU A 275 -12.36 2.42 4.02
N ALA A 276 -11.17 3.00 4.16
CA ALA A 276 -10.95 4.20 4.96
C ALA A 276 -9.92 5.12 4.31
N CYS A 277 -10.13 6.45 4.42
CA CYS A 277 -9.19 7.43 3.88
C CYS A 277 -9.24 8.72 4.71
N GLY A 278 -8.09 9.32 4.97
CA GLY A 278 -7.99 10.59 5.67
C GLY A 278 -8.55 11.75 4.84
N GLU A 279 -9.22 12.70 5.49
CA GLU A 279 -9.84 13.85 4.82
C GLU A 279 -8.83 14.82 4.23
N GLN A 280 -7.59 14.82 4.71
CA GLN A 280 -6.51 15.68 4.23
C GLN A 280 -5.62 15.00 3.16
N GLU A 281 -6.02 13.80 2.71
CA GLU A 281 -5.26 13.04 1.73
C GLU A 281 -5.66 13.37 0.29
N GLY A 282 -4.66 13.50 -0.59
CA GLY A 282 -4.89 13.63 -2.03
C GLY A 282 -5.51 12.39 -2.69
N LEU A 283 -5.59 11.26 -1.97
CA LEU A 283 -6.22 10.02 -2.43
C LEU A 283 -7.73 9.97 -2.15
N LEU A 284 -8.24 10.84 -1.27
CA LEU A 284 -9.64 10.83 -0.87
C LEU A 284 -10.64 10.93 -2.02
N PRO A 285 -10.45 11.81 -3.03
CA PRO A 285 -11.41 11.90 -4.14
C PRO A 285 -11.57 10.58 -4.89
N ALA A 286 -10.47 9.88 -5.19
CA ALA A 286 -10.51 8.59 -5.87
C ALA A 286 -11.13 7.49 -4.99
N ASN A 287 -10.87 7.48 -3.68
CA ASN A 287 -11.49 6.53 -2.76
C ASN A 287 -12.99 6.77 -2.61
N ARG A 288 -13.47 8.02 -2.60
CA ARG A 288 -14.91 8.36 -2.62
C ARG A 288 -15.58 7.92 -3.92
N GLU A 289 -14.93 8.16 -5.07
CA GLU A 289 -15.41 7.69 -6.38
C GLU A 289 -15.54 6.17 -6.39
N PHE A 290 -14.56 5.45 -5.84
CA PHE A 290 -14.57 4.01 -5.77
C PHE A 290 -15.69 3.48 -4.84
N ALA A 291 -15.91 4.09 -3.69
CA ALA A 291 -17.01 3.77 -2.79
C ALA A 291 -18.37 3.97 -3.49
N ALA A 292 -18.52 5.06 -4.27
CA ALA A 292 -19.72 5.29 -5.07
C ALA A 292 -19.91 4.21 -6.16
N ALA A 293 -18.82 3.75 -6.80
CA ALA A 293 -18.89 2.67 -7.78
C ALA A 293 -19.33 1.32 -7.15
N LEU A 294 -18.84 1.00 -5.95
CA LEU A 294 -19.28 -0.18 -5.18
C LEU A 294 -20.77 -0.08 -4.83
N SER A 295 -21.21 1.08 -4.35
CA SER A 295 -22.62 1.35 -4.01
C SER A 295 -23.54 1.20 -5.22
N ALA A 296 -23.18 1.77 -6.36
CA ALA A 296 -23.94 1.69 -7.60
C ALA A 296 -24.11 0.26 -8.13
N ARG A 297 -23.22 -0.65 -7.73
CA ARG A 297 -23.22 -2.08 -8.10
C ARG A 297 -23.71 -2.99 -6.98
N HIS A 298 -24.19 -2.42 -5.86
CA HIS A 298 -24.74 -3.16 -4.71
C HIS A 298 -23.73 -4.12 -4.07
N PHE A 299 -22.43 -3.78 -4.04
CA PHE A 299 -21.44 -4.50 -3.24
C PHE A 299 -21.67 -4.26 -1.76
N ARG A 300 -21.27 -5.20 -0.93
CA ARG A 300 -21.27 -5.08 0.52
C ARG A 300 -19.99 -4.40 0.96
N PHE A 301 -20.09 -3.20 1.51
CA PHE A 301 -18.92 -2.44 1.94
C PHE A 301 -19.29 -1.39 3.00
N GLU A 302 -18.27 -0.87 3.65
CA GLU A 302 -18.31 0.35 4.43
C GLU A 302 -17.17 1.29 3.97
N PHE A 303 -17.41 2.59 4.05
CA PHE A 303 -16.42 3.61 3.72
C PHE A 303 -16.38 4.66 4.79
N HIS A 304 -15.21 4.86 5.38
CA HIS A 304 -14.99 5.78 6.50
C HIS A 304 -14.04 6.90 6.12
N THR A 305 -14.34 8.10 6.59
CA THR A 305 -13.41 9.23 6.53
C THR A 305 -13.29 9.87 7.89
N VAL A 306 -12.08 10.26 8.26
CA VAL A 306 -11.81 11.08 9.44
C VAL A 306 -10.75 12.11 9.10
N ARG A 307 -10.70 13.19 9.87
CA ARG A 307 -9.62 14.17 9.74
C ARG A 307 -8.29 13.51 10.01
N GLY A 308 -7.39 13.50 9.02
CA GLY A 308 -6.07 12.89 9.12
C GLY A 308 -5.33 12.86 7.80
N SER A 309 -4.06 12.50 7.87
CA SER A 309 -3.08 12.50 6.79
C SER A 309 -2.70 11.08 6.33
N HIS A 310 -1.83 10.98 5.32
CA HIS A 310 -1.33 9.72 4.78
C HIS A 310 -0.15 9.20 5.62
N ASP A 311 -0.43 8.75 6.86
CA ASP A 311 0.59 8.34 7.81
C ASP A 311 0.15 7.19 8.74
N TRP A 312 1.12 6.61 9.46
CA TRP A 312 0.90 5.49 10.35
C TRP A 312 0.01 5.81 11.56
N ASN A 313 -0.04 7.06 12.04
CA ASN A 313 -0.93 7.45 13.12
C ASN A 313 -2.39 7.28 12.68
N GLN A 314 -2.68 7.74 11.47
CA GLN A 314 -4.00 7.59 10.86
C GLN A 314 -4.37 6.13 10.64
N TRP A 315 -3.46 5.33 10.05
CA TRP A 315 -3.73 3.91 9.80
C TRP A 315 -3.88 3.10 11.08
N ASN A 316 -3.05 3.37 12.10
CA ASN A 316 -3.16 2.72 13.41
C ASN A 316 -4.50 3.03 14.09
N ALA A 317 -5.01 4.26 13.96
CA ALA A 317 -6.30 4.67 14.50
C ALA A 317 -7.50 3.90 13.89
N TRP A 318 -7.37 3.41 12.65
CA TRP A 318 -8.40 2.62 11.99
C TRP A 318 -8.45 1.15 12.43
N LEU A 319 -7.37 0.60 12.99
CA LEU A 319 -7.26 -0.83 13.29
C LEU A 319 -8.40 -1.36 14.16
N PRO A 320 -8.85 -0.68 15.24
CA PRO A 320 -9.94 -1.20 16.07
C PRO A 320 -11.25 -1.40 15.31
N SER A 321 -11.65 -0.45 14.48
CA SER A 321 -12.87 -0.56 13.67
C SER A 321 -12.72 -1.55 12.54
N LEU A 322 -11.57 -1.57 11.86
CA LEU A 322 -11.26 -2.52 10.80
C LEU A 322 -11.31 -3.96 11.29
N PHE A 323 -10.64 -4.28 12.40
CA PHE A 323 -10.62 -5.65 12.94
C PHE A 323 -11.95 -6.06 13.58
N ARG A 324 -12.75 -5.12 14.08
CA ARG A 324 -14.13 -5.39 14.49
C ARG A 324 -14.99 -5.79 13.30
N SER A 325 -14.96 -5.01 12.22
CA SER A 325 -15.68 -5.34 10.99
C SER A 325 -15.20 -6.66 10.39
N LEU A 326 -13.89 -6.91 10.40
CA LEU A 326 -13.32 -8.19 9.98
C LEU A 326 -13.91 -9.37 10.76
N ALA A 327 -13.97 -9.27 12.10
CA ALA A 327 -14.48 -10.32 12.96
C ALA A 327 -15.96 -10.65 12.71
N GLU A 328 -16.74 -9.68 12.24
CA GLU A 328 -18.16 -9.88 11.87
C GLU A 328 -18.34 -10.66 10.56
N HIS A 329 -17.32 -10.67 9.70
CA HIS A 329 -17.40 -11.26 8.36
C HIS A 329 -16.55 -12.54 8.19
N MET A 330 -15.63 -12.80 9.10
CA MET A 330 -14.87 -14.06 9.14
C MET A 330 -15.57 -15.11 10.01
N ASN A 331 -15.32 -16.38 9.75
CA ASN A 331 -15.87 -17.49 10.55
C ASN A 331 -15.13 -17.59 11.90
N THR A 332 -15.22 -16.56 12.72
CA THR A 332 -14.52 -16.44 14.01
C THR A 332 -15.53 -16.56 15.16
N LYS A 333 -16.09 -17.77 15.34
CA LYS A 333 -17.07 -18.01 16.43
C LYS A 333 -16.53 -17.66 17.84
N GLU A 334 -15.22 -17.52 17.99
CA GLU A 334 -14.55 -17.24 19.27
C GLU A 334 -14.10 -15.78 19.45
N LEU A 335 -13.94 -14.99 18.38
CA LEU A 335 -13.68 -13.56 18.49
C LEU A 335 -14.88 -12.76 19.02
N ALA A 336 -16.06 -13.38 19.01
CA ALA A 336 -17.29 -12.79 19.52
C ALA A 336 -17.36 -12.70 21.06
N ILE A 337 -16.47 -13.37 21.79
CA ILE A 337 -16.51 -13.42 23.26
C ILE A 337 -15.90 -12.16 23.92
N GLN A 338 -15.13 -11.37 23.20
CA GLN A 338 -14.59 -10.09 23.71
C GLN A 338 -15.48 -8.87 23.44
N LYS A 339 -16.79 -9.10 23.25
CA LYS A 339 -17.80 -8.04 23.33
C LYS A 339 -18.18 -7.81 24.78
N GLN A 340 -17.27 -7.37 25.64
CA GLN A 340 -17.65 -6.73 26.91
C GLN A 340 -16.77 -5.49 27.15
N PRO A 341 -17.37 -4.47 27.78
CA PRO A 341 -17.12 -3.04 27.63
C PRO A 341 -15.78 -2.55 28.10
#